data_0c6c8e9470f7a60006ae983acea45e87
#
_entry.id   0c6c8e9470f7a60006ae983acea45e87
#
_cell.length_a   1.000
_cell.length_b   1.000
_cell.length_c   1.000
_cell.angle_alpha   90.00
_cell.angle_beta   90.00
_cell.angle_gamma   90.00
#
_symmetry.space_group_name_H-M   'P 1'
#
loop_
_entity.id
_entity.type
_entity.pdbx_description
1 polymer ?
#
loop_
_entity_poly.entity_id
_entity_poly.type
_entity_poly.pdbx_seq_one_letter_code
_entity_poly.pdbx_strand_id
1 'polypeptide(L)'
;MAAEEGGLNLTVSETLQSLLESYRRMQMPIQQYLSFILIPSGAFFVVTIVAAILIDLPMSIRAPIPLLGLLAFGAALFYPKILISQRKRQLNNRFHLLVTHMTVLATTNIDRMEVFRKLAREEEYGELANEMHRVVQLVDTWNQSLDDALRRRAKEVPSDAVSDFFDRLAYTLGAGQSLKDYLITEQEQIIQEYSTVYESSLDSLEVMKDLYLSMVLSMTFALVFAVVLPILTGTNPTMTVSAVIVMYIFVQSGFFLAIRSMAPYDPLWYHPPEKSSPTDERATKSFAAGVGLSLVLLFVSFGGMFGFSPVALGDIIPLVSEPLPLPMYAAIPITPLLIPGLVMRQEEEKVKARDGEFPSFIRALGATEGVKQSTTSMVLRTLRKKDFGTLTENINSLYKRLNMRIETSEAWRYFTAECRSYLIQMFSEMYLVGREMGGSPKVLGELIAENMNEVLQLRQQRKQATTTLVGLLYGITAASTFAFFIGLEVVNILASMSLDLETSSNFDVGTLINTGVYDIPLIEFLLIIIIMFGAMLSALMIRTIDGGHNMNTYLHFVTLTWIGSLTALATKWLVNVFLSI
;
A
#
# COMPACT_ATOMS: atom_id res chain seq x y z
N MET A 1 -35.50 18.99 14.47
CA MET A 1 -34.96 18.40 15.70
C MET A 1 -35.37 16.92 15.89
N ALA A 2 -36.64 16.55 15.78
CA ALA A 2 -37.08 15.14 15.96
C ALA A 2 -36.63 14.16 14.84
N ALA A 3 -36.32 14.64 13.63
CA ALA A 3 -35.87 13.77 12.52
C ALA A 3 -34.36 13.42 12.58
N GLU A 4 -33.54 14.29 13.21
CA GLU A 4 -32.09 14.01 13.39
C GLU A 4 -31.82 13.04 14.53
N GLU A 5 -32.62 13.05 15.60
CA GLU A 5 -32.49 12.08 16.70
C GLU A 5 -32.87 10.65 16.28
N GLY A 6 -33.84 10.50 15.36
CA GLY A 6 -34.24 9.19 14.82
C GLY A 6 -33.16 8.55 13.92
N GLY A 7 -32.46 9.34 13.12
CA GLY A 7 -31.36 8.89 12.26
C GLY A 7 -30.12 8.45 13.05
N LEU A 8 -29.77 9.17 14.10
CA LEU A 8 -28.64 8.85 14.99
C LEU A 8 -28.91 7.56 15.80
N ASN A 9 -30.12 7.36 16.28
CA ASN A 9 -30.49 6.15 17.04
C ASN A 9 -30.51 4.89 16.16
N LEU A 10 -30.95 4.98 14.90
CA LEU A 10 -30.93 3.86 13.95
C LEU A 10 -29.47 3.46 13.60
N THR A 11 -28.60 4.41 13.34
CA THR A 11 -27.17 4.15 13.04
C THR A 11 -26.41 3.60 14.25
N VAL A 12 -26.71 4.01 15.46
CA VAL A 12 -26.08 3.49 16.69
C VAL A 12 -26.57 2.06 16.96
N SER A 13 -27.86 1.74 16.74
CA SER A 13 -28.37 0.37 16.91
C SER A 13 -27.78 -0.60 15.88
N GLU A 14 -27.62 -0.19 14.63
CA GLU A 14 -27.00 -0.97 13.57
C GLU A 14 -25.51 -1.22 13.84
N THR A 15 -24.79 -0.20 14.32
CA THR A 15 -23.37 -0.36 14.69
C THR A 15 -23.19 -1.26 15.90
N LEU A 16 -24.04 -1.18 16.89
CA LEU A 16 -24.04 -2.08 18.05
C LEU A 16 -24.37 -3.53 17.65
N GLN A 17 -25.36 -3.75 16.80
CA GLN A 17 -25.69 -5.08 16.28
C GLN A 17 -24.54 -5.66 15.46
N SER A 18 -23.92 -4.88 14.58
CA SER A 18 -22.76 -5.31 13.78
C SER A 18 -21.54 -5.64 14.66
N LEU A 19 -21.35 -4.94 15.77
CA LEU A 19 -20.33 -5.26 16.77
C LEU A 19 -20.65 -6.59 17.48
N LEU A 20 -21.88 -6.77 17.95
CA LEU A 20 -22.30 -8.04 18.63
C LEU A 20 -22.18 -9.25 17.70
N GLU A 21 -22.54 -9.12 16.43
CA GLU A 21 -22.31 -10.18 15.44
C GLU A 21 -20.82 -10.45 15.22
N SER A 22 -20.00 -9.40 15.21
CA SER A 22 -18.55 -9.53 15.10
C SER A 22 -17.95 -10.28 16.28
N TYR A 23 -18.43 -10.05 17.50
CA TYR A 23 -18.03 -10.81 18.69
C TYR A 23 -18.40 -12.30 18.59
N ARG A 24 -19.56 -12.63 18.02
CA ARG A 24 -19.99 -14.03 17.83
C ARG A 24 -19.19 -14.78 16.75
N ARG A 25 -18.77 -14.09 15.71
CA ARG A 25 -18.02 -14.66 14.57
C ARG A 25 -16.50 -14.65 14.76
N MET A 26 -16.01 -14.08 15.86
CA MET A 26 -14.59 -14.04 16.19
C MET A 26 -14.08 -15.44 16.55
N GLN A 27 -12.99 -15.88 15.92
CA GLN A 27 -12.36 -17.19 16.20
C GLN A 27 -11.56 -17.22 17.51
N MET A 28 -11.28 -16.05 18.09
CA MET A 28 -10.57 -15.93 19.36
C MET A 28 -11.54 -16.18 20.52
N PRO A 29 -11.17 -16.98 21.55
CA PRO A 29 -12.02 -17.13 22.72
C PRO A 29 -12.28 -15.77 23.37
N ILE A 30 -13.55 -15.49 23.66
CA ILE A 30 -13.97 -14.20 24.26
C ILE A 30 -13.17 -13.87 25.53
N GLN A 31 -12.81 -14.88 26.30
CA GLN A 31 -11.99 -14.71 27.50
C GLN A 31 -10.60 -14.15 27.22
N GLN A 32 -9.95 -14.60 26.13
CA GLN A 32 -8.63 -14.08 25.74
C GLN A 32 -8.73 -12.64 25.23
N TYR A 33 -9.75 -12.32 24.45
CA TYR A 33 -9.97 -10.96 23.99
C TYR A 33 -10.22 -10.00 25.17
N LEU A 34 -11.09 -10.38 26.11
CA LEU A 34 -11.37 -9.58 27.31
C LEU A 34 -10.11 -9.35 28.14
N SER A 35 -9.35 -10.41 28.44
CA SER A 35 -8.20 -10.33 29.36
C SER A 35 -6.98 -9.65 28.74
N PHE A 36 -6.69 -9.83 27.43
CA PHE A 36 -5.46 -9.32 26.81
C PHE A 36 -5.64 -8.01 26.03
N ILE A 37 -6.86 -7.64 25.64
CA ILE A 37 -7.08 -6.46 24.80
C ILE A 37 -8.02 -5.47 25.49
N LEU A 38 -9.22 -5.88 25.90
CA LEU A 38 -10.23 -4.95 26.39
C LEU A 38 -9.90 -4.42 27.80
N ILE A 39 -9.55 -5.29 28.74
CA ILE A 39 -9.22 -4.89 30.11
C ILE A 39 -7.94 -4.02 30.16
N PRO A 40 -6.81 -4.38 29.50
CA PRO A 40 -5.64 -3.53 29.51
C PRO A 40 -5.86 -2.17 28.84
N SER A 41 -6.64 -2.10 27.75
CA SER A 41 -6.95 -0.81 27.09
C SER A 41 -7.88 0.06 27.94
N GLY A 42 -8.84 -0.55 28.65
CA GLY A 42 -9.69 0.16 29.63
C GLY A 42 -8.89 0.67 30.82
N ALA A 43 -7.97 -0.14 31.36
CA ALA A 43 -7.07 0.26 32.42
C ALA A 43 -6.15 1.41 31.96
N PHE A 44 -5.60 1.33 30.75
CA PHE A 44 -4.80 2.41 30.17
C PHE A 44 -5.61 3.71 30.03
N PHE A 45 -6.86 3.64 29.59
CA PHE A 45 -7.75 4.81 29.51
C PHE A 45 -7.98 5.45 30.89
N VAL A 46 -8.25 4.65 31.92
CA VAL A 46 -8.39 5.16 33.30
C VAL A 46 -7.10 5.79 33.79
N VAL A 47 -5.94 5.15 33.54
CA VAL A 47 -4.64 5.71 33.92
C VAL A 47 -4.36 7.05 33.23
N THR A 48 -4.72 7.22 31.96
CA THR A 48 -4.53 8.48 31.25
C THR A 48 -5.43 9.60 31.80
N ILE A 49 -6.65 9.29 32.24
CA ILE A 49 -7.53 10.24 32.93
C ILE A 49 -6.93 10.64 34.28
N VAL A 50 -6.53 9.67 35.09
CA VAL A 50 -5.93 9.90 36.40
C VAL A 50 -4.63 10.71 36.27
N ALA A 51 -3.77 10.37 35.31
CA ALA A 51 -2.55 11.11 35.03
C ALA A 51 -2.83 12.56 34.63
N ALA A 52 -3.85 12.80 33.80
CA ALA A 52 -4.25 14.15 33.42
C ALA A 52 -4.82 14.98 34.60
N ILE A 53 -5.36 14.33 35.62
CA ILE A 53 -5.86 15.01 36.84
C ILE A 53 -4.73 15.29 37.84
N LEU A 54 -3.84 14.32 38.04
CA LEU A 54 -2.82 14.35 39.11
C LEU A 54 -1.53 15.12 38.75
N ILE A 55 -1.20 15.18 37.44
CA ILE A 55 0.02 15.83 36.97
C ILE A 55 -0.28 17.27 36.59
N ASP A 56 0.35 18.25 37.22
CA ASP A 56 0.24 19.67 36.87
C ASP A 56 1.04 19.99 35.60
N LEU A 57 0.43 19.70 34.44
CA LEU A 57 0.96 20.03 33.12
C LEU A 57 0.18 21.22 32.52
N PRO A 58 0.82 21.99 31.61
CA PRO A 58 0.14 23.01 30.84
C PRO A 58 -1.09 22.42 30.13
N MET A 59 -2.18 23.19 30.04
CA MET A 59 -3.47 22.74 29.46
C MET A 59 -3.32 22.17 28.05
N SER A 60 -2.37 22.67 27.26
CA SER A 60 -2.01 22.21 25.92
C SER A 60 -1.50 20.76 25.86
N ILE A 61 -0.86 20.27 26.92
CA ILE A 61 -0.36 18.88 27.01
C ILE A 61 -1.34 18.00 27.78
N ARG A 62 -2.03 18.58 28.76
CA ARG A 62 -3.00 17.89 29.63
C ARG A 62 -4.22 17.36 28.86
N ALA A 63 -4.77 18.14 27.92
CA ALA A 63 -5.97 17.79 27.17
C ALA A 63 -5.78 16.61 26.21
N PRO A 64 -4.64 16.42 25.48
CA PRO A 64 -4.42 15.28 24.60
C PRO A 64 -4.25 13.92 25.32
N ILE A 65 -3.85 13.88 26.57
CA ILE A 65 -3.54 12.63 27.29
C ILE A 65 -4.78 11.73 27.43
N PRO A 66 -5.95 12.20 27.95
CA PRO A 66 -7.16 11.37 28.00
C PRO A 66 -7.67 10.97 26.61
N LEU A 67 -7.45 11.81 25.58
CA LEU A 67 -7.84 11.52 24.21
C LEU A 67 -7.07 10.31 23.66
N LEU A 68 -5.78 10.18 23.96
CA LEU A 68 -4.99 9.00 23.58
C LEU A 68 -5.51 7.72 24.25
N GLY A 69 -5.89 7.79 25.52
CA GLY A 69 -6.51 6.69 26.24
C GLY A 69 -7.86 6.28 25.63
N LEU A 70 -8.69 7.27 25.28
CA LEU A 70 -9.98 7.06 24.63
C LEU A 70 -9.82 6.41 23.24
N LEU A 71 -8.84 6.86 22.44
CA LEU A 71 -8.53 6.28 21.14
C LEU A 71 -8.05 4.82 21.26
N ALA A 72 -7.19 4.52 22.24
CA ALA A 72 -6.73 3.15 22.48
C ALA A 72 -7.88 2.22 22.90
N PHE A 73 -8.76 2.68 23.78
CA PHE A 73 -9.95 1.93 24.20
C PHE A 73 -10.95 1.75 23.05
N GLY A 74 -11.19 2.80 22.26
CA GLY A 74 -12.03 2.74 21.06
C GLY A 74 -11.47 1.74 20.04
N ALA A 75 -10.16 1.76 19.76
CA ALA A 75 -9.51 0.81 18.87
C ALA A 75 -9.66 -0.65 19.38
N ALA A 76 -9.55 -0.87 20.68
CA ALA A 76 -9.79 -2.17 21.29
C ALA A 76 -11.24 -2.64 21.11
N LEU A 77 -12.22 -1.75 21.26
CA LEU A 77 -13.64 -2.04 21.07
C LEU A 77 -13.97 -2.46 19.63
N PHE A 78 -13.34 -1.82 18.63
CA PHE A 78 -13.54 -2.13 17.21
C PHE A 78 -12.63 -3.26 16.70
N TYR A 79 -11.71 -3.77 17.50
CA TYR A 79 -10.74 -4.80 17.11
C TYR A 79 -11.39 -6.06 16.49
N PRO A 80 -12.48 -6.67 17.03
CA PRO A 80 -13.13 -7.83 16.43
C PRO A 80 -13.68 -7.54 15.03
N LYS A 81 -14.25 -6.35 14.83
CA LYS A 81 -14.75 -5.91 13.52
C LYS A 81 -13.61 -5.77 12.51
N ILE A 82 -12.46 -5.28 12.95
CA ILE A 82 -11.24 -5.18 12.12
C ILE A 82 -10.76 -6.58 11.72
N LEU A 83 -10.70 -7.53 12.65
CA LEU A 83 -10.29 -8.91 12.37
C LEU A 83 -11.20 -9.59 11.34
N ILE A 84 -12.51 -9.49 11.50
CA ILE A 84 -13.49 -10.09 10.56
C ILE A 84 -13.38 -9.41 9.19
N SER A 85 -13.25 -8.10 9.15
CA SER A 85 -13.08 -7.37 7.89
C SER A 85 -11.76 -7.71 7.19
N GLN A 86 -10.68 -7.96 7.93
CA GLN A 86 -9.41 -8.45 7.38
C GLN A 86 -9.58 -9.86 6.80
N ARG A 87 -10.26 -10.77 7.53
CA ARG A 87 -10.53 -12.13 7.04
C ARG A 87 -11.44 -12.12 5.81
N LYS A 88 -12.51 -11.32 5.81
CA LYS A 88 -13.37 -11.14 4.63
C LYS A 88 -12.55 -10.67 3.41
N ARG A 89 -11.64 -9.71 3.61
CA ARG A 89 -10.73 -9.25 2.56
C ARG A 89 -9.78 -10.34 2.08
N GLN A 90 -9.19 -11.14 2.98
CA GLN A 90 -8.29 -12.24 2.61
C GLN A 90 -9.01 -13.30 1.78
N LEU A 91 -10.28 -13.61 2.10
CA LEU A 91 -11.11 -14.50 1.31
C LEU A 91 -11.41 -13.92 -0.08
N ASN A 92 -11.83 -12.66 -0.16
CA ASN A 92 -12.24 -12.05 -1.42
C ASN A 92 -11.05 -11.81 -2.38
N ASN A 93 -9.90 -11.43 -1.85
CA ASN A 93 -8.74 -10.98 -2.63
C ASN A 93 -8.18 -12.04 -3.60
N ARG A 94 -8.28 -13.32 -3.24
CA ARG A 94 -7.73 -14.44 -4.03
C ARG A 94 -8.82 -15.39 -4.53
N PHE A 95 -10.08 -15.03 -4.36
CA PHE A 95 -11.21 -15.91 -4.64
C PHE A 95 -11.31 -16.25 -6.14
N HIS A 96 -11.14 -15.28 -7.02
CA HIS A 96 -11.11 -15.50 -8.46
C HIS A 96 -10.00 -16.49 -8.89
N LEU A 97 -8.80 -16.40 -8.28
CA LEU A 97 -7.70 -17.35 -8.55
C LEU A 97 -8.02 -18.75 -8.03
N LEU A 98 -8.66 -18.86 -6.85
CA LEU A 98 -9.08 -20.16 -6.32
C LEU A 98 -10.09 -20.83 -7.26
N VAL A 99 -11.10 -20.09 -7.72
CA VAL A 99 -12.13 -20.62 -8.63
C VAL A 99 -11.53 -20.99 -9.98
N THR A 100 -10.60 -20.19 -10.50
CA THR A 100 -9.81 -20.55 -11.69
C THR A 100 -9.07 -21.87 -11.48
N HIS A 101 -8.37 -22.05 -10.36
CA HIS A 101 -7.66 -23.28 -10.04
C HIS A 101 -8.63 -24.46 -9.90
N MET A 102 -9.75 -24.25 -9.21
CA MET A 102 -10.81 -25.26 -9.09
C MET A 102 -11.36 -25.66 -10.47
N THR A 103 -11.56 -24.73 -11.37
CA THR A 103 -11.99 -24.98 -12.77
C THR A 103 -10.94 -25.77 -13.54
N VAL A 104 -9.67 -25.38 -13.44
CA VAL A 104 -8.54 -26.12 -14.03
C VAL A 104 -8.56 -27.58 -13.58
N LEU A 105 -8.67 -27.84 -12.26
CA LEU A 105 -8.75 -29.18 -11.71
C LEU A 105 -10.00 -29.94 -12.17
N ALA A 106 -11.15 -29.29 -12.22
CA ALA A 106 -12.42 -29.90 -12.66
C ALA A 106 -12.42 -30.24 -14.16
N THR A 107 -11.55 -29.64 -15.00
CA THR A 107 -11.37 -30.06 -16.40
C THR A 107 -10.56 -31.34 -16.55
N THR A 108 -9.95 -31.82 -15.46
CA THR A 108 -9.22 -33.10 -15.41
C THR A 108 -10.15 -34.26 -15.06
N ASN A 109 -9.64 -35.50 -15.03
CA ASN A 109 -10.40 -36.69 -14.73
C ASN A 109 -10.34 -37.06 -13.22
N ILE A 110 -10.12 -36.12 -12.33
CA ILE A 110 -10.05 -36.38 -10.88
C ILE A 110 -11.45 -36.35 -10.23
N ASP A 111 -11.56 -37.04 -9.10
CA ASP A 111 -12.77 -37.02 -8.30
C ASP A 111 -13.04 -35.63 -7.71
N ARG A 112 -14.33 -35.27 -7.59
CA ARG A 112 -14.79 -33.97 -7.05
C ARG A 112 -14.17 -33.65 -5.71
N MET A 113 -14.07 -34.64 -4.81
CA MET A 113 -13.53 -34.44 -3.48
C MET A 113 -12.01 -34.19 -3.52
N GLU A 114 -11.30 -34.78 -4.47
CA GLU A 114 -9.85 -34.58 -4.64
C GLU A 114 -9.53 -33.14 -5.09
N VAL A 115 -10.44 -32.48 -5.82
CA VAL A 115 -10.32 -31.03 -6.14
C VAL A 115 -10.21 -30.22 -4.84
N PHE A 116 -11.11 -30.45 -3.89
CA PHE A 116 -11.08 -29.74 -2.61
C PHE A 116 -9.85 -30.12 -1.76
N ARG A 117 -9.43 -31.38 -1.75
CA ARG A 117 -8.22 -31.81 -1.02
C ARG A 117 -6.96 -31.17 -1.57
N LYS A 118 -6.84 -31.02 -2.89
CA LYS A 118 -5.72 -30.32 -3.51
C LYS A 118 -5.71 -28.85 -3.11
N LEU A 119 -6.80 -28.13 -3.28
CA LEU A 119 -6.90 -26.72 -2.92
C LEU A 119 -6.70 -26.46 -1.42
N ALA A 120 -7.08 -27.41 -0.56
CA ALA A 120 -6.83 -27.31 0.88
C ALA A 120 -5.35 -27.39 1.27
N ARG A 121 -4.50 -27.95 0.41
CA ARG A 121 -3.04 -28.07 0.62
C ARG A 121 -2.23 -26.91 0.05
N GLU A 122 -2.88 -26.05 -0.73
CA GLU A 122 -2.23 -24.91 -1.38
C GLU A 122 -2.15 -23.72 -0.41
N GLU A 123 -1.05 -23.63 0.34
CA GLU A 123 -0.83 -22.57 1.34
C GLU A 123 -0.93 -21.15 0.77
N GLU A 124 -0.67 -20.97 -0.52
CA GLU A 124 -0.75 -19.69 -1.22
C GLU A 124 -2.15 -19.05 -1.16
N TYR A 125 -3.21 -19.86 -1.01
CA TYR A 125 -4.58 -19.34 -0.86
C TYR A 125 -4.92 -18.87 0.57
N GLY A 126 -4.09 -19.16 1.58
CA GLY A 126 -4.25 -18.69 2.95
C GLY A 126 -5.62 -19.08 3.55
N GLU A 127 -6.45 -18.09 3.90
CA GLU A 127 -7.78 -18.36 4.50
C GLU A 127 -8.73 -19.13 3.58
N LEU A 128 -8.61 -19.02 2.26
CA LEU A 128 -9.40 -19.83 1.33
C LEU A 128 -8.98 -21.30 1.38
N ALA A 129 -7.69 -21.61 1.48
CA ALA A 129 -7.23 -22.99 1.69
C ALA A 129 -7.77 -23.56 3.01
N ASN A 130 -7.79 -22.74 4.07
CA ASN A 130 -8.40 -23.13 5.36
C ASN A 130 -9.90 -23.43 5.22
N GLU A 131 -10.64 -22.67 4.41
CA GLU A 131 -12.06 -22.98 4.14
C GLU A 131 -12.21 -24.28 3.35
N MET A 132 -11.37 -24.53 2.32
CA MET A 132 -11.34 -25.82 1.63
C MET A 132 -11.02 -26.96 2.60
N HIS A 133 -10.04 -26.77 3.48
CA HIS A 133 -9.70 -27.78 4.51
C HIS A 133 -10.88 -28.07 5.45
N ARG A 134 -11.67 -27.07 5.84
CA ARG A 134 -12.88 -27.26 6.66
C ARG A 134 -13.96 -28.04 5.91
N VAL A 135 -14.16 -27.79 4.61
CA VAL A 135 -15.07 -28.59 3.77
C VAL A 135 -14.60 -30.05 3.75
N VAL A 136 -13.31 -30.29 3.48
CA VAL A 136 -12.69 -31.63 3.47
C VAL A 136 -12.87 -32.32 4.82
N GLN A 137 -12.66 -31.62 5.93
CA GLN A 137 -12.83 -32.18 7.28
C GLN A 137 -14.28 -32.58 7.56
N LEU A 138 -15.28 -31.82 7.12
CA LEU A 138 -16.69 -32.17 7.27
C LEU A 138 -17.05 -33.46 6.50
N VAL A 139 -16.48 -33.65 5.32
CA VAL A 139 -16.70 -34.86 4.52
C VAL A 139 -15.93 -36.05 5.09
N ASP A 140 -14.62 -35.94 5.27
CA ASP A 140 -13.73 -37.06 5.60
C ASP A 140 -13.87 -37.49 7.07
N THR A 141 -14.08 -36.52 8.00
CA THR A 141 -14.15 -36.84 9.46
C THR A 141 -15.58 -37.00 9.96
N TRP A 142 -16.50 -36.15 9.45
CA TRP A 142 -17.89 -36.16 9.93
C TRP A 142 -18.84 -36.92 9.00
N ASN A 143 -18.30 -37.52 7.92
CA ASN A 143 -19.02 -38.33 6.94
C ASN A 143 -20.28 -37.63 6.35
N GLN A 144 -20.19 -36.29 6.18
CA GLN A 144 -21.23 -35.51 5.53
C GLN A 144 -21.08 -35.60 4.00
N SER A 145 -22.20 -35.45 3.29
CA SER A 145 -22.11 -35.27 1.83
C SER A 145 -21.43 -33.95 1.47
N LEU A 146 -20.79 -33.85 0.29
CA LEU A 146 -20.09 -32.65 -0.12
C LEU A 146 -21.03 -31.42 -0.23
N ASP A 147 -22.26 -31.62 -0.70
CA ASP A 147 -23.29 -30.59 -0.78
C ASP A 147 -23.74 -30.09 0.60
N ASP A 148 -23.93 -30.99 1.58
CA ASP A 148 -24.25 -30.60 2.95
C ASP A 148 -23.10 -29.86 3.64
N ALA A 149 -21.85 -30.32 3.42
CA ALA A 149 -20.67 -29.68 3.93
C ALA A 149 -20.52 -28.23 3.38
N LEU A 150 -20.76 -28.03 2.08
CA LEU A 150 -20.75 -26.72 1.44
C LEU A 150 -21.86 -25.81 1.98
N ARG A 151 -23.12 -26.30 2.10
CA ARG A 151 -24.22 -25.51 2.69
C ARG A 151 -23.95 -25.08 4.12
N ARG A 152 -23.30 -25.96 4.90
CA ARG A 152 -22.93 -25.63 6.28
C ARG A 152 -21.84 -24.53 6.28
N ARG A 153 -20.81 -24.67 5.45
CA ARG A 153 -19.74 -23.67 5.36
C ARG A 153 -20.24 -22.33 4.83
N ALA A 154 -21.17 -22.32 3.87
CA ALA A 154 -21.78 -21.11 3.36
C ALA A 154 -22.36 -20.22 4.47
N LYS A 155 -23.03 -20.82 5.48
CA LYS A 155 -23.61 -20.07 6.62
C LYS A 155 -22.58 -19.52 7.60
N GLU A 156 -21.37 -20.06 7.63
CA GLU A 156 -20.34 -19.73 8.63
C GLU A 156 -19.23 -18.84 8.07
N VAL A 157 -19.05 -18.82 6.76
CA VAL A 157 -18.00 -18.03 6.09
C VAL A 157 -18.34 -16.53 6.15
N PRO A 158 -17.37 -15.65 6.49
CA PRO A 158 -17.64 -14.22 6.64
C PRO A 158 -17.67 -13.44 5.30
N SER A 159 -17.35 -14.08 4.18
CA SER A 159 -17.39 -13.50 2.84
C SER A 159 -18.69 -13.83 2.14
N ASP A 160 -19.44 -12.84 1.70
CA ASP A 160 -20.70 -13.01 0.99
C ASP A 160 -20.45 -13.70 -0.36
N ALA A 161 -19.42 -13.30 -1.11
CA ALA A 161 -19.09 -13.92 -2.40
C ALA A 161 -18.76 -15.41 -2.28
N VAL A 162 -17.97 -15.80 -1.27
CA VAL A 162 -17.64 -17.22 -1.01
C VAL A 162 -18.85 -17.98 -0.49
N SER A 163 -19.68 -17.35 0.35
CA SER A 163 -20.94 -17.92 0.85
C SER A 163 -21.90 -18.28 -0.28
N ASP A 164 -22.17 -17.30 -1.15
CA ASP A 164 -23.07 -17.47 -2.29
C ASP A 164 -22.54 -18.52 -3.29
N PHE A 165 -21.22 -18.53 -3.52
CA PHE A 165 -20.60 -19.56 -4.34
C PHE A 165 -20.79 -20.95 -3.76
N PHE A 166 -20.58 -21.14 -2.44
CA PHE A 166 -20.76 -22.43 -1.79
C PHE A 166 -22.23 -22.89 -1.83
N ASP A 167 -23.18 -21.97 -1.64
CA ASP A 167 -24.61 -22.30 -1.72
C ASP A 167 -25.00 -22.70 -3.14
N ARG A 168 -24.57 -21.98 -4.17
CA ARG A 168 -24.85 -22.33 -5.57
C ARG A 168 -24.19 -23.65 -5.96
N LEU A 169 -22.94 -23.85 -5.56
CA LEU A 169 -22.20 -25.09 -5.80
C LEU A 169 -22.87 -26.28 -5.12
N ALA A 170 -23.30 -26.14 -3.86
CA ALA A 170 -24.01 -27.17 -3.13
C ALA A 170 -25.34 -27.56 -3.81
N TYR A 171 -26.11 -26.55 -4.26
CA TYR A 171 -27.36 -26.79 -4.99
C TYR A 171 -27.09 -27.54 -6.30
N THR A 172 -26.10 -27.14 -7.06
CA THR A 172 -25.73 -27.74 -8.36
C THR A 172 -25.25 -29.19 -8.21
N LEU A 173 -24.40 -29.45 -7.21
CA LEU A 173 -23.93 -30.82 -6.91
C LEU A 173 -25.06 -31.71 -6.39
N GLY A 174 -25.93 -31.18 -5.51
CA GLY A 174 -27.11 -31.88 -5.01
C GLY A 174 -28.13 -32.20 -6.11
N ALA A 175 -28.23 -31.37 -7.16
CA ALA A 175 -29.01 -31.62 -8.36
C ALA A 175 -28.37 -32.64 -9.34
N GLY A 176 -27.18 -33.15 -9.04
CA GLY A 176 -26.45 -34.12 -9.86
C GLY A 176 -25.74 -33.55 -11.09
N GLN A 177 -25.59 -32.23 -11.17
CA GLN A 177 -24.86 -31.60 -12.28
C GLN A 177 -23.35 -31.86 -12.20
N SER A 178 -22.67 -31.75 -13.34
CA SER A 178 -21.23 -31.87 -13.44
C SER A 178 -20.54 -30.68 -12.78
N LEU A 179 -19.58 -30.93 -11.89
CA LEU A 179 -18.74 -29.89 -11.29
C LEU A 179 -18.00 -29.07 -12.36
N LYS A 180 -17.52 -29.74 -13.41
CA LYS A 180 -16.80 -29.12 -14.53
C LYS A 180 -17.67 -28.09 -15.26
N ASP A 181 -18.87 -28.50 -15.67
CA ASP A 181 -19.74 -27.63 -16.49
C ASP A 181 -20.22 -26.41 -15.70
N TYR A 182 -20.51 -26.62 -14.41
CA TYR A 182 -20.83 -25.53 -13.49
C TYR A 182 -19.65 -24.55 -13.35
N LEU A 183 -18.45 -25.05 -13.05
CA LEU A 183 -17.30 -24.19 -12.77
C LEU A 183 -16.82 -23.40 -14.00
N ILE A 184 -16.95 -23.95 -15.21
CA ILE A 184 -16.61 -23.21 -16.45
C ILE A 184 -17.49 -21.96 -16.58
N THR A 185 -18.80 -22.09 -16.32
CA THR A 185 -19.73 -20.96 -16.38
C THR A 185 -19.57 -20.00 -15.19
N GLU A 186 -19.42 -20.53 -13.99
CA GLU A 186 -19.32 -19.77 -12.75
C GLU A 186 -18.03 -18.96 -12.69
N GLN A 187 -16.92 -19.51 -13.20
CA GLN A 187 -15.63 -18.82 -13.26
C GLN A 187 -15.71 -17.50 -14.04
N GLU A 188 -16.35 -17.50 -15.20
CA GLU A 188 -16.50 -16.29 -16.02
C GLU A 188 -17.26 -15.21 -15.25
N GLN A 189 -18.34 -15.61 -14.54
CA GLN A 189 -19.11 -14.70 -13.69
C GLN A 189 -18.27 -14.14 -12.54
N ILE A 190 -17.50 -14.99 -11.85
CA ILE A 190 -16.66 -14.57 -10.71
C ILE A 190 -15.52 -13.64 -11.14
N ILE A 191 -14.93 -13.87 -12.31
CA ILE A 191 -13.92 -12.97 -12.86
C ILE A 191 -14.54 -11.61 -13.20
N GLN A 192 -15.72 -11.60 -13.79
CA GLN A 192 -16.46 -10.36 -14.08
C GLN A 192 -16.81 -9.59 -12.80
N GLU A 193 -17.25 -10.30 -11.77
CA GLU A 193 -17.53 -9.71 -10.45
C GLU A 193 -16.25 -9.14 -9.81
N TYR A 194 -15.14 -9.88 -9.88
CA TYR A 194 -13.84 -9.41 -9.43
C TYR A 194 -13.40 -8.14 -10.17
N SER A 195 -13.55 -8.10 -11.50
CA SER A 195 -13.26 -6.92 -12.32
C SER A 195 -14.08 -5.71 -11.88
N THR A 196 -15.40 -5.90 -11.68
CA THR A 196 -16.30 -4.84 -11.23
C THR A 196 -15.91 -4.29 -9.86
N VAL A 197 -15.58 -5.17 -8.91
CA VAL A 197 -15.13 -4.75 -7.56
C VAL A 197 -13.78 -4.03 -7.63
N TYR A 198 -12.88 -4.50 -8.48
CA TYR A 198 -11.58 -3.87 -8.68
C TYR A 198 -11.72 -2.47 -9.27
N GLU A 199 -12.51 -2.31 -10.33
CA GLU A 199 -12.83 -1.02 -10.96
C GLU A 199 -13.50 -0.06 -9.98
N SER A 200 -14.49 -0.51 -9.22
CA SER A 200 -15.13 0.27 -8.16
C SER A 200 -14.14 0.74 -7.08
N SER A 201 -13.13 -0.08 -6.79
CA SER A 201 -12.04 0.31 -5.88
C SER A 201 -11.18 1.41 -6.48
N LEU A 202 -10.89 1.37 -7.78
CA LEU A 202 -10.16 2.42 -8.48
C LEU A 202 -10.95 3.73 -8.55
N ASP A 203 -12.26 3.67 -8.81
CA ASP A 203 -13.16 4.82 -8.80
C ASP A 203 -13.21 5.48 -7.41
N SER A 204 -13.29 4.65 -6.35
CA SER A 204 -13.24 5.11 -4.97
C SER A 204 -11.91 5.81 -4.64
N LEU A 205 -10.80 5.32 -5.18
CA LEU A 205 -9.49 5.97 -5.05
C LEU A 205 -9.45 7.31 -5.81
N GLU A 206 -10.15 7.42 -6.93
CA GLU A 206 -10.23 8.67 -7.68
C GLU A 206 -10.99 9.75 -6.88
N VAL A 207 -12.13 9.41 -6.30
CA VAL A 207 -12.87 10.31 -5.39
C VAL A 207 -12.01 10.71 -4.19
N MET A 208 -11.31 9.74 -3.59
CA MET A 208 -10.44 10.00 -2.44
C MET A 208 -9.25 10.90 -2.80
N LYS A 209 -8.71 10.78 -4.00
CA LYS A 209 -7.68 11.67 -4.57
C LYS A 209 -8.17 13.11 -4.62
N ASP A 210 -9.39 13.36 -5.09
CA ASP A 210 -9.94 14.69 -5.23
C ASP A 210 -10.25 15.34 -3.86
N LEU A 211 -10.74 14.54 -2.91
CA LEU A 211 -10.90 14.97 -1.52
C LEU A 211 -9.55 15.30 -0.87
N TYR A 212 -8.53 14.46 -1.09
CA TYR A 212 -7.18 14.72 -0.60
C TYR A 212 -6.62 16.04 -1.14
N LEU A 213 -6.78 16.30 -2.45
CA LEU A 213 -6.36 17.54 -3.09
C LEU A 213 -7.02 18.75 -2.44
N SER A 214 -8.33 18.72 -2.27
CA SER A 214 -9.08 19.82 -1.65
C SER A 214 -8.62 20.08 -0.21
N MET A 215 -8.37 19.00 0.53
CA MET A 215 -7.92 19.09 1.93
C MET A 215 -6.49 19.62 2.04
N VAL A 216 -5.56 19.15 1.19
CA VAL A 216 -4.18 19.65 1.19
C VAL A 216 -4.15 21.14 0.84
N LEU A 217 -4.92 21.58 -0.16
CA LEU A 217 -5.03 23.01 -0.48
C LEU A 217 -5.58 23.82 0.69
N SER A 218 -6.65 23.35 1.34
CA SER A 218 -7.22 24.01 2.52
C SER A 218 -6.21 24.12 3.66
N MET A 219 -5.45 23.04 3.93
CA MET A 219 -4.39 23.04 4.94
C MET A 219 -3.21 23.94 4.55
N THR A 220 -2.91 24.04 3.26
CA THR A 220 -1.88 24.96 2.74
C THR A 220 -2.27 26.42 3.06
N PHE A 221 -3.52 26.81 2.79
CA PHE A 221 -4.02 28.13 3.16
C PHE A 221 -3.99 28.35 4.68
N ALA A 222 -4.45 27.35 5.47
CA ALA A 222 -4.43 27.44 6.92
C ALA A 222 -3.00 27.67 7.45
N LEU A 223 -2.00 27.02 6.86
CA LEU A 223 -0.59 27.18 7.25
C LEU A 223 -0.05 28.56 6.85
N VAL A 224 -0.37 29.05 5.66
CA VAL A 224 0.01 30.42 5.24
C VAL A 224 -0.60 31.44 6.20
N PHE A 225 -1.87 31.29 6.55
CA PHE A 225 -2.49 32.18 7.54
C PHE A 225 -1.86 32.03 8.93
N ALA A 226 -1.49 30.84 9.35
CA ALA A 226 -0.81 30.62 10.63
C ALA A 226 0.57 31.31 10.69
N VAL A 227 1.23 31.47 9.55
CA VAL A 227 2.50 32.20 9.43
C VAL A 227 2.27 33.71 9.42
N VAL A 228 1.26 34.20 8.67
CA VAL A 228 1.06 35.65 8.43
C VAL A 228 0.20 36.34 9.49
N LEU A 229 -0.88 35.69 9.98
CA LEU A 229 -1.82 36.32 10.93
C LEU A 229 -1.19 36.79 12.25
N PRO A 230 -0.24 36.09 12.86
CA PRO A 230 0.37 36.53 14.10
C PRO A 230 0.99 37.93 14.06
N ILE A 231 1.44 38.38 12.88
CA ILE A 231 2.00 39.74 12.73
C ILE A 231 0.98 40.83 13.02
N LEU A 232 -0.31 40.55 12.75
CA LEU A 232 -1.41 41.46 12.97
C LEU A 232 -2.06 41.29 14.35
N THR A 233 -2.06 40.07 14.88
CA THR A 233 -2.77 39.71 16.11
C THR A 233 -1.90 39.72 17.38
N GLY A 234 -0.57 39.76 17.22
CA GLY A 234 0.38 39.65 18.31
C GLY A 234 0.41 38.28 19.01
N THR A 235 -0.22 37.24 18.42
CA THR A 235 -0.16 35.86 18.91
C THR A 235 1.20 35.26 18.64
N ASN A 236 1.61 34.23 19.41
CA ASN A 236 2.89 33.56 19.18
C ASN A 236 2.89 32.78 17.88
N PRO A 237 3.68 33.18 16.85
CA PRO A 237 3.67 32.54 15.53
C PRO A 237 4.16 31.08 15.56
N THR A 238 5.15 30.78 16.38
CA THR A 238 5.67 29.41 16.52
C THR A 238 4.58 28.46 17.05
N MET A 239 3.76 28.90 17.99
CA MET A 239 2.67 28.11 18.54
C MET A 239 1.55 27.89 17.51
N THR A 240 1.16 28.94 16.76
CA THR A 240 0.11 28.82 15.73
C THR A 240 0.54 27.95 14.58
N VAL A 241 1.77 28.11 14.08
CA VAL A 241 2.35 27.27 13.02
C VAL A 241 2.46 25.82 13.48
N SER A 242 2.99 25.57 14.69
CA SER A 242 3.09 24.22 15.23
C SER A 242 1.74 23.52 15.37
N ALA A 243 0.71 24.22 15.81
CA ALA A 243 -0.65 23.68 15.93
C ALA A 243 -1.22 23.27 14.57
N VAL A 244 -1.04 24.10 13.55
CA VAL A 244 -1.49 23.78 12.19
C VAL A 244 -0.68 22.63 11.58
N ILE A 245 0.62 22.54 11.86
CA ILE A 245 1.48 21.42 11.43
C ILE A 245 0.99 20.09 12.03
N VAL A 246 0.69 20.06 13.32
CA VAL A 246 0.14 18.86 13.98
C VAL A 246 -1.19 18.45 13.33
N MET A 247 -2.07 19.40 13.07
CA MET A 247 -3.34 19.15 12.37
C MET A 247 -3.10 18.62 10.94
N TYR A 248 -2.17 19.19 10.21
CA TYR A 248 -1.78 18.76 8.86
C TYR A 248 -1.26 17.30 8.86
N ILE A 249 -0.36 16.97 9.80
CA ILE A 249 0.15 15.61 9.97
C ILE A 249 -0.97 14.61 10.24
N PHE A 250 -1.92 14.98 11.12
CA PHE A 250 -3.06 14.14 11.48
C PHE A 250 -3.97 13.90 10.27
N VAL A 251 -4.33 14.96 9.55
CA VAL A 251 -5.18 14.88 8.36
C VAL A 251 -4.54 14.04 7.26
N GLN A 252 -3.27 14.29 6.94
CA GLN A 252 -2.56 13.50 5.93
C GLN A 252 -2.43 12.02 6.30
N SER A 253 -2.16 11.72 7.57
CA SER A 253 -2.11 10.34 8.07
C SER A 253 -3.47 9.66 7.95
N GLY A 254 -4.56 10.36 8.24
CA GLY A 254 -5.92 9.88 8.06
C GLY A 254 -6.24 9.54 6.60
N PHE A 255 -5.87 10.41 5.66
CA PHE A 255 -6.02 10.14 4.22
C PHE A 255 -5.18 8.97 3.74
N PHE A 256 -3.94 8.84 4.22
CA PHE A 256 -3.11 7.68 3.91
C PHE A 256 -3.77 6.36 4.35
N LEU A 257 -4.32 6.32 5.57
CA LEU A 257 -5.03 5.14 6.08
C LEU A 257 -6.30 4.85 5.27
N ALA A 258 -7.06 5.88 4.88
CA ALA A 258 -8.23 5.74 4.03
C ALA A 258 -7.88 5.17 2.64
N ILE A 259 -6.89 5.74 1.96
CA ILE A 259 -6.38 5.27 0.67
C ILE A 259 -5.89 3.83 0.78
N ARG A 260 -5.13 3.50 1.84
CA ARG A 260 -4.64 2.13 2.08
C ARG A 260 -5.78 1.12 2.27
N SER A 261 -6.90 1.54 2.84
CA SER A 261 -8.06 0.65 3.04
C SER A 261 -8.86 0.39 1.77
N MET A 262 -8.80 1.31 0.79
CA MET A 262 -9.53 1.23 -0.49
C MET A 262 -8.70 0.63 -1.62
N ALA A 263 -7.37 0.69 -1.52
CA ALA A 263 -6.48 0.18 -2.56
C ALA A 263 -6.72 -1.32 -2.80
N PRO A 264 -6.91 -1.75 -4.07
CA PRO A 264 -7.12 -3.15 -4.39
C PRO A 264 -5.86 -3.97 -4.07
N TYR A 265 -6.09 -5.14 -3.48
CA TYR A 265 -5.00 -6.07 -3.17
C TYR A 265 -4.65 -6.88 -4.43
N ASP A 266 -3.47 -6.65 -4.94
CA ASP A 266 -2.91 -7.38 -6.09
C ASP A 266 -1.39 -7.45 -5.93
N PRO A 267 -0.86 -8.55 -5.36
CA PRO A 267 0.56 -8.71 -5.14
C PRO A 267 1.29 -8.92 -6.47
N LEU A 268 2.33 -8.12 -6.71
CA LEU A 268 3.17 -8.27 -7.90
C LEU A 268 4.27 -9.31 -7.69
N TRP A 269 4.86 -9.33 -6.48
CA TRP A 269 6.08 -10.07 -6.17
C TRP A 269 5.81 -11.45 -5.58
N TYR A 270 6.52 -12.44 -6.10
CA TYR A 270 6.67 -13.76 -5.50
C TYR A 270 7.98 -13.85 -4.74
N HIS A 271 7.93 -14.30 -3.50
CA HIS A 271 9.08 -14.51 -2.62
C HIS A 271 9.22 -16.01 -2.34
N PRO A 272 10.09 -16.73 -3.08
CA PRO A 272 10.26 -18.16 -2.86
C PRO A 272 10.87 -18.42 -1.47
N PRO A 273 10.30 -19.34 -0.66
CA PRO A 273 10.72 -19.53 0.74
C PRO A 273 12.14 -20.13 0.86
N GLU A 274 12.63 -20.83 -0.14
CA GLU A 274 13.88 -21.60 -0.04
C GLU A 274 15.03 -21.11 -0.93
N LYS A 275 14.84 -20.10 -1.76
CA LYS A 275 15.83 -19.72 -2.78
C LYS A 275 16.08 -18.22 -2.79
N SER A 276 17.23 -17.79 -2.25
CA SER A 276 17.71 -16.43 -2.46
C SER A 276 18.10 -16.24 -3.93
N SER A 277 17.54 -15.23 -4.57
CA SER A 277 17.89 -14.88 -5.95
C SER A 277 18.99 -13.81 -5.96
N PRO A 278 19.81 -13.72 -7.03
CA PRO A 278 20.76 -12.62 -7.22
C PRO A 278 20.12 -11.23 -7.11
N THR A 279 18.83 -11.11 -7.40
CA THR A 279 18.08 -9.87 -7.26
C THR A 279 17.83 -9.50 -5.80
N ASP A 280 17.62 -10.48 -4.89
CA ASP A 280 17.48 -10.24 -3.45
C ASP A 280 18.78 -9.73 -2.86
N GLU A 281 19.91 -10.30 -3.27
CA GLU A 281 21.21 -9.79 -2.85
C GLU A 281 21.47 -8.36 -3.36
N ARG A 282 21.11 -8.05 -4.62
CA ARG A 282 21.23 -6.69 -5.17
C ARG A 282 20.32 -5.72 -4.44
N ALA A 283 19.07 -6.09 -4.20
CA ALA A 283 18.11 -5.29 -3.45
C ALA A 283 18.60 -5.01 -2.03
N THR A 284 19.04 -6.04 -1.32
CA THR A 284 19.55 -5.92 0.07
C THR A 284 20.84 -5.11 0.13
N LYS A 285 21.78 -5.36 -0.80
CA LYS A 285 23.04 -4.58 -0.87
C LYS A 285 22.77 -3.11 -1.23
N SER A 286 21.88 -2.83 -2.19
CA SER A 286 21.51 -1.46 -2.55
C SER A 286 20.78 -0.75 -1.42
N PHE A 287 19.94 -1.44 -0.69
CA PHE A 287 19.25 -0.93 0.51
C PHE A 287 20.24 -0.59 1.62
N ALA A 288 21.12 -1.53 1.96
CA ALA A 288 22.13 -1.31 2.99
C ALA A 288 23.08 -0.15 2.64
N ALA A 289 23.50 -0.07 1.38
CA ALA A 289 24.34 1.03 0.90
C ALA A 289 23.59 2.38 0.90
N GLY A 290 22.36 2.41 0.39
CA GLY A 290 21.56 3.64 0.34
C GLY A 290 21.19 4.17 1.73
N VAL A 291 20.70 3.30 2.60
CA VAL A 291 20.34 3.68 3.98
C VAL A 291 21.58 4.02 4.79
N GLY A 292 22.66 3.22 4.70
CA GLY A 292 23.90 3.47 5.42
C GLY A 292 24.51 4.82 5.05
N LEU A 293 24.61 5.12 3.75
CA LEU A 293 25.13 6.39 3.28
C LEU A 293 24.21 7.57 3.65
N SER A 294 22.90 7.38 3.56
CA SER A 294 21.92 8.40 3.97
C SER A 294 22.05 8.72 5.48
N LEU A 295 22.18 7.72 6.35
CA LEU A 295 22.36 7.94 7.79
C LEU A 295 23.66 8.67 8.11
N VAL A 296 24.76 8.32 7.44
CA VAL A 296 26.03 9.03 7.60
C VAL A 296 25.91 10.49 7.18
N LEU A 297 25.31 10.77 6.01
CA LEU A 297 25.10 12.13 5.54
C LEU A 297 24.12 12.92 6.41
N LEU A 298 23.08 12.28 6.97
CA LEU A 298 22.17 12.90 7.95
C LEU A 298 22.95 13.30 9.22
N PHE A 299 23.77 12.40 9.73
CA PHE A 299 24.57 12.68 10.93
C PHE A 299 25.53 13.85 10.70
N VAL A 300 26.20 13.89 9.56
CA VAL A 300 27.09 15.00 9.18
C VAL A 300 26.31 16.29 8.98
N SER A 301 25.19 16.24 8.27
CA SER A 301 24.35 17.41 7.97
C SER A 301 23.81 18.08 9.23
N PHE A 302 23.15 17.31 10.10
CA PHE A 302 22.62 17.82 11.37
C PHE A 302 23.73 18.08 12.38
N GLY A 303 24.78 17.26 12.38
CA GLY A 303 25.95 17.47 13.22
C GLY A 303 26.68 18.78 12.92
N GLY A 304 26.82 19.12 11.65
CA GLY A 304 27.34 20.41 11.20
C GLY A 304 26.43 21.57 11.59
N MET A 305 25.12 21.42 11.40
CA MET A 305 24.11 22.44 11.73
C MET A 305 24.06 22.75 13.25
N PHE A 306 24.13 21.74 14.09
CA PHE A 306 24.07 21.86 15.55
C PHE A 306 25.45 21.92 16.24
N GLY A 307 26.54 21.90 15.47
CA GLY A 307 27.90 21.98 16.01
C GLY A 307 28.41 20.71 16.72
N PHE A 308 27.75 19.56 16.54
CA PHE A 308 28.16 18.27 17.13
C PHE A 308 29.17 17.50 16.25
N SER A 309 29.29 17.84 14.96
CA SER A 309 30.23 17.21 14.03
C SER A 309 31.36 18.16 13.67
N PRO A 310 32.62 17.71 13.72
CA PRO A 310 33.76 18.51 13.26
C PRO A 310 33.89 18.58 11.72
N VAL A 311 33.06 17.79 11.01
CA VAL A 311 33.07 17.67 9.54
C VAL A 311 31.78 18.27 9.02
N ALA A 312 31.90 19.19 8.05
CA ALA A 312 30.78 19.82 7.39
C ALA A 312 30.40 19.09 6.08
N LEU A 313 29.19 19.31 5.56
CA LEU A 313 28.76 18.71 4.28
C LEU A 313 29.65 19.15 3.10
N GLY A 314 30.14 20.39 3.12
CA GLY A 314 31.04 20.91 2.12
C GLY A 314 32.43 20.23 2.07
N ASP A 315 32.89 19.66 3.20
CA ASP A 315 34.13 18.89 3.27
C ASP A 315 33.99 17.51 2.57
N ILE A 316 32.78 16.94 2.58
CA ILE A 316 32.51 15.63 1.96
C ILE A 316 32.13 15.79 0.48
N ILE A 317 31.39 16.85 0.15
CA ILE A 317 30.88 17.09 -1.22
C ILE A 317 31.52 18.40 -1.75
N PRO A 318 32.62 18.34 -2.51
CA PRO A 318 33.37 19.54 -2.94
C PRO A 318 32.57 20.51 -3.81
N LEU A 319 31.38 20.12 -4.28
CA LEU A 319 30.48 20.93 -5.08
C LEU A 319 29.58 21.86 -4.25
N VAL A 320 29.60 21.70 -2.94
CA VAL A 320 28.68 22.34 -2.00
C VAL A 320 29.44 23.39 -1.20
N SER A 321 29.14 24.67 -1.45
CA SER A 321 29.69 25.80 -0.67
C SER A 321 28.81 26.06 0.56
N GLU A 322 29.39 26.12 1.75
CA GLU A 322 28.70 26.48 2.98
C GLU A 322 28.71 28.00 3.25
N PRO A 323 27.70 28.57 3.92
CA PRO A 323 26.53 27.90 4.48
C PRO A 323 25.46 27.56 3.43
N LEU A 324 24.91 26.32 3.51
CA LEU A 324 23.83 25.88 2.65
C LEU A 324 22.49 26.49 3.10
N PRO A 325 21.59 26.73 2.13
CA PRO A 325 20.18 26.99 2.48
C PRO A 325 19.57 25.82 3.26
N LEU A 326 18.78 26.13 4.26
CA LEU A 326 18.20 25.15 5.20
C LEU A 326 17.48 23.96 4.51
N PRO A 327 16.71 24.13 3.42
CA PRO A 327 16.10 23.01 2.70
C PRO A 327 17.10 22.00 2.13
N MET A 328 18.32 22.41 1.81
CA MET A 328 19.35 21.52 1.28
C MET A 328 19.95 20.60 2.34
N TYR A 329 20.00 21.03 3.60
CA TYR A 329 20.42 20.15 4.72
C TYR A 329 19.49 18.96 4.90
N ALA A 330 18.25 19.03 4.43
CA ALA A 330 17.30 17.92 4.42
C ALA A 330 17.38 17.08 3.14
N ALA A 331 17.48 17.71 1.96
CA ALA A 331 17.40 17.03 0.67
C ALA A 331 18.66 16.22 0.34
N ILE A 332 19.86 16.77 0.59
CA ILE A 332 21.12 16.11 0.24
C ILE A 332 21.30 14.77 0.97
N PRO A 333 21.11 14.68 2.30
CA PRO A 333 21.32 13.42 3.03
C PRO A 333 20.43 12.28 2.63
N ILE A 334 19.21 12.55 2.15
CA ILE A 334 18.27 11.50 1.73
C ILE A 334 18.49 11.04 0.28
N THR A 335 19.30 11.76 -0.51
CA THR A 335 19.57 11.44 -1.92
C THR A 335 20.06 10.02 -2.16
N PRO A 336 20.94 9.42 -1.31
CA PRO A 336 21.37 8.02 -1.51
C PRO A 336 20.25 7.00 -1.49
N LEU A 337 19.09 7.32 -0.89
CA LEU A 337 17.90 6.45 -0.93
C LEU A 337 17.32 6.28 -2.34
N LEU A 338 17.73 7.10 -3.33
CA LEU A 338 17.42 6.86 -4.73
C LEU A 338 17.97 5.52 -5.23
N ILE A 339 19.12 5.07 -4.72
CA ILE A 339 19.80 3.84 -5.19
C ILE A 339 18.87 2.62 -5.05
N PRO A 340 18.38 2.26 -3.85
CA PRO A 340 17.46 1.14 -3.72
C PRO A 340 16.13 1.35 -4.46
N GLY A 341 15.61 2.58 -4.50
CA GLY A 341 14.40 2.91 -5.25
C GLY A 341 14.53 2.64 -6.74
N LEU A 342 15.61 3.10 -7.39
CA LEU A 342 15.86 2.90 -8.82
C LEU A 342 16.12 1.43 -9.16
N VAL A 343 16.91 0.72 -8.34
CA VAL A 343 17.19 -0.71 -8.55
C VAL A 343 15.89 -1.52 -8.52
N MET A 344 15.05 -1.27 -7.51
CA MET A 344 13.78 -2.01 -7.39
C MET A 344 12.78 -1.64 -8.47
N ARG A 345 12.72 -0.40 -8.91
CA ARG A 345 11.86 0.01 -10.02
C ARG A 345 12.24 -0.71 -11.32
N GLN A 346 13.54 -0.80 -11.63
CA GLN A 346 13.99 -1.51 -12.83
C GLN A 346 13.64 -3.01 -12.77
N GLU A 347 13.80 -3.64 -11.62
CA GLU A 347 13.42 -5.06 -11.46
C GLU A 347 11.89 -5.24 -11.54
N GLU A 348 11.11 -4.30 -11.00
CA GLU A 348 9.66 -4.32 -11.08
C GLU A 348 9.16 -4.19 -12.53
N GLU A 349 9.76 -3.32 -13.32
CA GLU A 349 9.43 -3.19 -14.74
C GLU A 349 9.71 -4.50 -15.50
N LYS A 350 10.79 -5.21 -15.15
CA LYS A 350 11.06 -6.55 -15.73
C LYS A 350 10.02 -7.59 -15.33
N VAL A 351 9.56 -7.58 -14.07
CA VAL A 351 8.49 -8.48 -13.60
C VAL A 351 7.20 -8.19 -14.35
N LYS A 352 6.80 -6.91 -14.44
CA LYS A 352 5.59 -6.48 -15.19
C LYS A 352 5.68 -6.87 -16.68
N ALA A 353 6.87 -6.75 -17.29
CA ALA A 353 7.08 -7.16 -18.67
C ALA A 353 6.97 -8.69 -18.87
N ARG A 354 7.52 -9.48 -17.93
CA ARG A 354 7.37 -10.95 -17.96
C ARG A 354 5.91 -11.37 -17.80
N ASP A 355 5.17 -10.71 -16.91
CA ASP A 355 3.73 -10.94 -16.74
C ASP A 355 2.97 -10.74 -18.05
N GLY A 356 3.28 -9.69 -18.80
CA GLY A 356 2.64 -9.40 -20.08
C GLY A 356 2.90 -10.46 -21.17
N GLU A 357 4.05 -11.12 -21.13
CA GLU A 357 4.42 -12.14 -22.12
C GLU A 357 3.95 -13.56 -21.75
N PHE A 358 3.69 -13.82 -20.48
CA PHE A 358 3.36 -15.16 -20.00
C PHE A 358 2.06 -15.74 -20.60
N PRO A 359 0.95 -15.00 -20.81
CA PRO A 359 -0.25 -15.54 -21.46
C PRO A 359 0.03 -16.09 -22.86
N SER A 360 0.85 -15.38 -23.64
CA SER A 360 1.27 -15.82 -24.97
C SER A 360 2.12 -17.08 -24.91
N PHE A 361 3.00 -17.18 -23.94
CA PHE A 361 3.84 -18.37 -23.72
C PHE A 361 3.01 -19.59 -23.31
N ILE A 362 2.14 -19.48 -22.28
CA ILE A 362 1.38 -20.63 -21.77
C ILE A 362 0.35 -21.14 -22.78
N ARG A 363 -0.29 -20.24 -23.55
CA ARG A 363 -1.18 -20.60 -24.67
C ARG A 363 -0.42 -21.35 -25.75
N ALA A 364 0.77 -20.88 -26.15
CA ALA A 364 1.60 -21.55 -27.15
C ALA A 364 2.11 -22.91 -26.67
N LEU A 365 2.46 -23.02 -25.37
CA LEU A 365 2.87 -24.26 -24.73
C LEU A 365 1.73 -25.28 -24.78
N GLY A 366 0.56 -24.93 -24.28
CA GLY A 366 -0.61 -25.79 -24.26
C GLY A 366 -1.05 -26.25 -25.64
N ALA A 367 -1.11 -25.34 -26.62
CA ALA A 367 -1.45 -25.67 -28.00
C ALA A 367 -0.45 -26.64 -28.64
N THR A 368 0.85 -26.44 -28.42
CA THR A 368 1.89 -27.28 -29.01
C THR A 368 1.97 -28.66 -28.36
N GLU A 369 1.81 -28.75 -27.03
CA GLU A 369 1.72 -30.03 -26.30
C GLU A 369 0.49 -30.82 -26.73
N GLY A 370 -0.66 -30.17 -26.91
CA GLY A 370 -1.90 -30.80 -27.33
C GLY A 370 -1.81 -31.45 -28.71
N VAL A 371 -1.14 -30.81 -29.67
CA VAL A 371 -1.01 -31.33 -31.04
C VAL A 371 0.04 -32.45 -31.13
N LYS A 372 1.18 -32.28 -30.47
CA LYS A 372 2.32 -33.23 -30.61
C LYS A 372 2.25 -34.40 -29.66
N GLN A 373 1.38 -34.40 -28.65
CA GLN A 373 1.36 -35.39 -27.56
C GLN A 373 2.77 -35.67 -27.01
N SER A 374 3.61 -34.65 -26.98
CA SER A 374 5.04 -34.77 -26.64
C SER A 374 5.31 -34.18 -25.27
N THR A 375 6.42 -34.55 -24.67
CA THR A 375 6.85 -34.03 -23.37
C THR A 375 7.10 -32.52 -23.44
N THR A 376 6.87 -31.81 -22.35
CA THR A 376 7.12 -30.37 -22.20
C THR A 376 8.51 -29.94 -22.68
N SER A 377 9.53 -30.76 -22.43
CA SER A 377 10.91 -30.54 -22.90
C SER A 377 11.02 -30.47 -24.43
N MET A 378 10.35 -31.39 -25.17
CA MET A 378 10.35 -31.37 -26.64
C MET A 378 9.61 -30.17 -27.22
N VAL A 379 8.53 -29.75 -26.57
CA VAL A 379 7.75 -28.56 -26.96
C VAL A 379 8.58 -27.30 -26.75
N LEU A 380 9.21 -27.16 -25.59
CA LEU A 380 10.07 -26.03 -25.28
C LEU A 380 11.26 -25.91 -26.24
N ARG A 381 11.78 -27.01 -26.78
CA ARG A 381 12.79 -26.98 -27.84
C ARG A 381 12.35 -26.20 -29.08
N THR A 382 11.07 -26.21 -29.36
CA THR A 382 10.47 -25.45 -30.49
C THR A 382 10.17 -24.02 -30.07
N LEU A 383 9.55 -23.86 -28.92
CA LEU A 383 9.09 -22.55 -28.42
C LEU A 383 10.23 -21.59 -28.09
N ARG A 384 11.37 -22.08 -27.60
CA ARG A 384 12.55 -21.24 -27.29
C ARG A 384 13.11 -20.48 -28.50
N LYS A 385 12.73 -20.87 -29.73
CA LYS A 385 13.11 -20.16 -30.95
C LYS A 385 12.23 -18.96 -31.25
N LYS A 386 11.09 -18.86 -30.55
CA LYS A 386 10.17 -17.74 -30.62
C LYS A 386 10.60 -16.71 -29.60
N ASP A 387 10.51 -15.45 -29.95
CA ASP A 387 10.78 -14.36 -29.02
C ASP A 387 9.57 -14.12 -28.10
N PHE A 388 9.79 -14.20 -26.81
CA PHE A 388 8.85 -13.88 -25.73
C PHE A 388 9.39 -12.72 -24.88
N GLY A 389 10.06 -11.77 -25.52
CA GLY A 389 10.57 -10.57 -24.84
C GLY A 389 11.45 -10.92 -23.62
N THR A 390 11.18 -10.28 -22.49
CA THR A 390 11.93 -10.47 -21.24
C THR A 390 11.79 -11.88 -20.64
N LEU A 391 10.80 -12.68 -21.06
CA LEU A 391 10.59 -14.04 -20.58
C LEU A 391 11.44 -15.09 -21.32
N THR A 392 11.99 -14.74 -22.50
CA THR A 392 12.75 -15.67 -23.36
C THR A 392 13.92 -16.33 -22.63
N GLU A 393 14.65 -15.57 -21.80
CA GLU A 393 15.79 -16.09 -21.05
C GLU A 393 15.36 -17.11 -19.98
N ASN A 394 14.26 -16.83 -19.28
CA ASN A 394 13.69 -17.73 -18.27
C ASN A 394 13.17 -19.03 -18.92
N ILE A 395 12.55 -18.95 -20.11
CA ILE A 395 12.11 -20.12 -20.89
C ILE A 395 13.31 -20.96 -21.33
N ASN A 396 14.41 -20.34 -21.75
CA ASN A 396 15.63 -21.06 -22.10
C ASN A 396 16.23 -21.77 -20.88
N SER A 397 16.20 -21.16 -19.71
CA SER A 397 16.66 -21.76 -18.45
C SER A 397 15.79 -22.95 -18.05
N LEU A 398 14.47 -22.82 -18.16
CA LEU A 398 13.52 -23.91 -17.95
C LEU A 398 13.80 -25.09 -18.89
N TYR A 399 13.98 -24.82 -20.20
CA TYR A 399 14.32 -25.85 -21.17
C TYR A 399 15.62 -26.57 -20.80
N LYS A 400 16.69 -25.84 -20.42
CA LYS A 400 17.96 -26.44 -20.03
C LYS A 400 17.80 -27.40 -18.84
N ARG A 401 17.03 -27.02 -17.81
CA ARG A 401 16.77 -27.86 -16.62
C ARG A 401 15.99 -29.10 -16.96
N LEU A 402 14.95 -29.01 -17.75
CA LEU A 402 14.17 -30.18 -18.20
C LEU A 402 15.01 -31.11 -19.09
N ASN A 403 15.92 -30.56 -19.91
CA ASN A 403 16.83 -31.35 -20.74
C ASN A 403 17.92 -32.06 -19.90
N MET A 404 18.29 -31.49 -18.74
CA MET A 404 19.16 -32.14 -17.75
C MET A 404 18.42 -33.19 -16.90
N ARG A 405 17.14 -33.46 -17.20
CA ARG A 405 16.27 -34.41 -16.48
C ARG A 405 16.01 -34.02 -15.01
N ILE A 406 16.08 -32.76 -14.70
CA ILE A 406 15.52 -32.25 -13.42
C ILE A 406 14.03 -32.53 -13.43
N GLU A 407 13.49 -32.91 -12.28
CA GLU A 407 12.06 -33.13 -12.11
C GLU A 407 11.25 -31.93 -12.59
N THR A 408 10.12 -32.21 -13.27
CA THR A 408 9.34 -31.16 -13.92
C THR A 408 8.85 -30.12 -12.93
N SER A 409 8.32 -30.54 -11.79
CA SER A 409 7.86 -29.67 -10.71
C SER A 409 8.99 -28.75 -10.22
N GLU A 410 10.17 -29.30 -9.97
CA GLU A 410 11.35 -28.58 -9.49
C GLU A 410 11.89 -27.61 -10.55
N ALA A 411 11.91 -28.00 -11.83
CA ALA A 411 12.32 -27.12 -12.93
C ALA A 411 11.40 -25.88 -13.05
N TRP A 412 10.09 -26.07 -12.89
CA TRP A 412 9.11 -24.97 -12.88
C TRP A 412 9.21 -24.10 -11.62
N ARG A 413 9.49 -24.68 -10.44
CA ARG A 413 9.75 -23.91 -9.21
C ARG A 413 10.95 -22.95 -9.38
N TYR A 414 12.03 -23.41 -10.07
CA TYR A 414 13.13 -22.51 -10.43
C TYR A 414 12.69 -21.42 -11.42
N PHE A 415 11.90 -21.78 -12.42
CA PHE A 415 11.41 -20.82 -13.40
C PHE A 415 10.57 -19.72 -12.74
N THR A 416 9.61 -20.07 -11.89
CA THR A 416 8.77 -19.10 -11.18
C THR A 416 9.58 -18.25 -10.20
N ALA A 417 10.56 -18.84 -9.51
CA ALA A 417 11.49 -18.13 -8.63
C ALA A 417 12.36 -17.12 -9.38
N GLU A 418 12.79 -17.43 -10.61
CA GLU A 418 13.55 -16.51 -11.47
C GLU A 418 12.66 -15.40 -12.06
N CYS A 419 11.41 -15.71 -12.40
CA CYS A 419 10.44 -14.73 -12.89
C CYS A 419 10.01 -13.74 -11.80
N ARG A 420 9.96 -14.15 -10.53
CA ARG A 420 9.57 -13.36 -9.36
C ARG A 420 8.17 -12.75 -9.42
N SER A 421 7.36 -13.19 -10.33
CA SER A 421 5.98 -12.77 -10.48
C SER A 421 5.05 -13.68 -9.69
N TYR A 422 4.18 -13.08 -8.90
CA TYR A 422 3.12 -13.80 -8.20
C TYR A 422 2.13 -14.46 -9.17
N LEU A 423 1.74 -13.76 -10.24
CA LEU A 423 0.82 -14.32 -11.25
C LEU A 423 1.47 -15.49 -11.99
N ILE A 424 2.72 -15.34 -12.44
CA ILE A 424 3.43 -16.43 -13.14
C ILE A 424 3.55 -17.67 -12.23
N GLN A 425 3.81 -17.49 -10.93
CA GLN A 425 3.87 -18.57 -9.98
C GLN A 425 2.50 -19.29 -9.88
N MET A 426 1.44 -18.56 -9.60
CA MET A 426 0.09 -19.12 -9.43
C MET A 426 -0.40 -19.83 -10.69
N PHE A 427 -0.29 -19.21 -11.85
CA PHE A 427 -0.75 -19.77 -13.11
C PHE A 427 0.14 -20.90 -13.64
N SER A 428 1.46 -20.88 -13.35
CA SER A 428 2.35 -22.00 -13.64
C SER A 428 1.99 -23.24 -12.82
N GLU A 429 1.68 -23.05 -11.55
CA GLU A 429 1.27 -24.13 -10.64
C GLU A 429 -0.07 -24.74 -11.07
N MET A 430 -1.06 -23.91 -11.40
CA MET A 430 -2.32 -24.37 -11.96
C MET A 430 -2.12 -25.21 -13.23
N TYR A 431 -1.22 -24.78 -14.13
CA TYR A 431 -0.91 -25.52 -15.35
C TYR A 431 -0.28 -26.88 -15.05
N LEU A 432 0.72 -26.91 -14.14
CA LEU A 432 1.42 -28.13 -13.77
C LEU A 432 0.49 -29.15 -13.11
N VAL A 433 -0.24 -28.73 -12.09
CA VAL A 433 -1.17 -29.60 -11.36
C VAL A 433 -2.27 -30.12 -12.30
N GLY A 434 -2.83 -29.22 -13.14
CA GLY A 434 -3.79 -29.62 -14.15
C GLY A 434 -3.23 -30.65 -15.15
N ARG A 435 -1.95 -30.52 -15.55
CA ARG A 435 -1.26 -31.49 -16.44
C ARG A 435 -1.00 -32.81 -15.74
N GLU A 436 -0.52 -32.80 -14.51
CA GLU A 436 -0.29 -34.02 -13.70
C GLU A 436 -1.59 -34.81 -13.50
N MET A 437 -2.72 -34.14 -13.37
CA MET A 437 -4.03 -34.74 -13.24
C MET A 437 -4.68 -35.15 -14.58
N GLY A 438 -3.94 -35.09 -15.69
CA GLY A 438 -4.39 -35.56 -17.00
C GLY A 438 -5.22 -34.56 -17.79
N GLY A 439 -5.21 -33.28 -17.42
CA GLY A 439 -5.90 -32.22 -18.14
C GLY A 439 -5.36 -32.01 -19.56
N SER A 440 -6.24 -31.60 -20.49
CA SER A 440 -5.86 -31.26 -21.85
C SER A 440 -4.96 -30.01 -21.87
N PRO A 441 -3.70 -30.10 -22.37
CA PRO A 441 -2.78 -28.95 -22.37
C PRO A 441 -3.34 -27.73 -23.07
N LYS A 442 -4.05 -27.94 -24.18
CA LYS A 442 -4.65 -26.86 -24.96
C LYS A 442 -5.70 -26.11 -24.15
N VAL A 443 -6.62 -26.85 -23.50
CA VAL A 443 -7.69 -26.24 -22.69
C VAL A 443 -7.10 -25.50 -21.49
N LEU A 444 -6.15 -26.11 -20.80
CA LEU A 444 -5.46 -25.50 -19.66
C LEU A 444 -4.72 -24.21 -20.04
N GLY A 445 -3.95 -24.27 -21.16
CA GLY A 445 -3.21 -23.10 -21.64
C GLY A 445 -4.10 -21.93 -22.09
N GLU A 446 -5.24 -22.24 -22.70
CA GLU A 446 -6.23 -21.23 -23.12
C GLU A 446 -6.88 -20.56 -21.90
N LEU A 447 -7.43 -21.36 -21.00
CA LEU A 447 -8.13 -20.91 -19.79
C LEU A 447 -7.23 -20.07 -18.88
N ILE A 448 -5.99 -20.50 -18.67
CA ILE A 448 -5.01 -19.76 -17.86
C ILE A 448 -4.62 -18.44 -18.54
N ALA A 449 -4.37 -18.48 -19.86
CA ALA A 449 -4.00 -17.27 -20.59
C ALA A 449 -5.12 -16.22 -20.61
N GLU A 450 -6.37 -16.65 -20.73
CA GLU A 450 -7.55 -15.78 -20.72
C GLU A 450 -7.71 -15.09 -19.37
N ASN A 451 -7.70 -15.87 -18.28
CA ASN A 451 -7.81 -15.32 -16.93
C ASN A 451 -6.65 -14.37 -16.57
N MET A 452 -5.43 -14.72 -16.96
CA MET A 452 -4.30 -13.84 -16.69
C MET A 452 -4.41 -12.52 -17.48
N ASN A 453 -4.91 -12.54 -18.70
CA ASN A 453 -5.13 -11.33 -19.49
C ASN A 453 -6.13 -10.38 -18.82
N GLU A 454 -7.22 -10.89 -18.24
CA GLU A 454 -8.18 -10.07 -17.48
C GLU A 454 -7.50 -9.36 -16.30
N VAL A 455 -6.70 -10.09 -15.51
CA VAL A 455 -5.97 -9.49 -14.39
C VAL A 455 -4.95 -8.44 -14.88
N LEU A 456 -4.27 -8.70 -16.02
CA LEU A 456 -3.32 -7.76 -16.61
C LEU A 456 -4.00 -6.48 -17.11
N GLN A 457 -5.22 -6.59 -17.65
CA GLN A 457 -6.00 -5.44 -18.06
C GLN A 457 -6.36 -4.55 -16.86
N LEU A 458 -6.80 -5.14 -15.74
CA LEU A 458 -7.06 -4.42 -14.49
C LEU A 458 -5.79 -3.74 -13.94
N ARG A 459 -4.64 -4.40 -14.02
CA ARG A 459 -3.35 -3.80 -13.66
C ARG A 459 -3.00 -2.60 -14.54
N GLN A 460 -3.35 -2.65 -15.81
CA GLN A 460 -3.13 -1.51 -16.71
C GLN A 460 -4.01 -0.32 -16.36
N GLN A 461 -5.28 -0.53 -16.03
CA GLN A 461 -6.17 0.52 -15.53
C GLN A 461 -5.63 1.12 -14.22
N ARG A 462 -5.20 0.28 -13.28
CA ARG A 462 -4.54 0.72 -12.04
C ARG A 462 -3.30 1.60 -12.31
N LYS A 463 -2.46 1.21 -13.25
CA LYS A 463 -1.28 1.98 -13.65
C LYS A 463 -1.65 3.37 -14.18
N GLN A 464 -2.73 3.48 -14.96
CA GLN A 464 -3.23 4.77 -15.46
C GLN A 464 -3.68 5.67 -14.31
N ALA A 465 -4.51 5.14 -13.39
CA ALA A 465 -4.94 5.86 -12.19
C ALA A 465 -3.75 6.31 -11.34
N THR A 466 -2.76 5.44 -11.13
CA THR A 466 -1.54 5.77 -10.37
C THR A 466 -0.73 6.86 -11.04
N THR A 467 -0.57 6.82 -12.37
CA THR A 467 0.21 7.83 -13.10
C THR A 467 -0.38 9.23 -12.94
N THR A 468 -1.71 9.34 -13.02
CA THR A 468 -2.43 10.60 -12.79
C THR A 468 -2.21 11.11 -11.36
N LEU A 469 -2.32 10.22 -10.35
CA LEU A 469 -2.08 10.57 -8.95
C LEU A 469 -0.65 11.05 -8.72
N VAL A 470 0.35 10.36 -9.30
CA VAL A 470 1.76 10.75 -9.17
C VAL A 470 1.96 12.18 -9.65
N GLY A 471 1.53 12.51 -10.87
CA GLY A 471 1.64 13.86 -11.42
C GLY A 471 1.01 14.93 -10.52
N LEU A 472 -0.17 14.62 -9.97
CA LEU A 472 -0.90 15.50 -9.08
C LEU A 472 -0.17 15.72 -7.75
N LEU A 473 0.34 14.68 -7.11
CA LEU A 473 1.07 14.78 -5.83
C LEU A 473 2.38 15.58 -5.99
N TYR A 474 3.06 15.44 -7.11
CA TYR A 474 4.25 16.23 -7.43
C TYR A 474 3.89 17.72 -7.61
N GLY A 475 2.81 18.01 -8.34
CA GLY A 475 2.32 19.38 -8.51
C GLY A 475 1.88 20.05 -7.21
N ILE A 476 1.14 19.32 -6.36
CA ILE A 476 0.70 19.82 -5.05
C ILE A 476 1.89 20.10 -4.13
N THR A 477 2.88 19.20 -4.11
CA THR A 477 4.09 19.41 -3.27
C THR A 477 4.80 20.70 -3.66
N ALA A 478 4.96 20.96 -4.96
CA ALA A 478 5.54 22.21 -5.44
C ALA A 478 4.68 23.42 -5.06
N ALA A 479 3.37 23.37 -5.34
CA ALA A 479 2.45 24.50 -5.09
C ALA A 479 2.33 24.82 -3.58
N SER A 480 2.21 23.79 -2.73
CA SER A 480 2.12 23.97 -1.28
C SER A 480 3.42 24.56 -0.72
N THR A 481 4.57 24.04 -1.15
CA THR A 481 5.87 24.58 -0.71
C THR A 481 6.06 26.02 -1.14
N PHE A 482 5.69 26.36 -2.39
CA PHE A 482 5.71 27.72 -2.88
C PHE A 482 4.87 28.65 -2.00
N ALA A 483 3.64 28.24 -1.66
CA ALA A 483 2.75 29.01 -0.81
C ALA A 483 3.33 29.21 0.61
N PHE A 484 3.91 28.16 1.20
CA PHE A 484 4.50 28.25 2.54
C PHE A 484 5.65 29.24 2.60
N PHE A 485 6.55 29.17 1.62
CA PHE A 485 7.73 30.04 1.58
C PHE A 485 7.40 31.47 1.14
N ILE A 486 6.38 31.70 0.31
CA ILE A 486 5.86 33.06 0.07
C ILE A 486 5.35 33.66 1.40
N GLY A 487 4.54 32.90 2.15
CA GLY A 487 4.03 33.38 3.44
C GLY A 487 5.17 33.76 4.41
N LEU A 488 6.22 32.95 4.48
CA LEU A 488 7.39 33.21 5.31
C LEU A 488 8.16 34.46 4.84
N GLU A 489 8.41 34.61 3.53
CA GLU A 489 9.14 35.74 3.01
C GLU A 489 8.37 37.06 3.13
N VAL A 490 7.04 37.03 3.00
CA VAL A 490 6.19 38.21 3.28
C VAL A 490 6.38 38.68 4.73
N VAL A 491 6.41 37.75 5.70
CA VAL A 491 6.68 38.09 7.11
C VAL A 491 8.09 38.66 7.28
N ASN A 492 9.09 38.06 6.62
CA ASN A 492 10.48 38.51 6.67
C ASN A 492 10.63 39.96 6.17
N ILE A 493 9.98 40.28 5.05
CA ILE A 493 9.97 41.66 4.48
C ILE A 493 9.26 42.64 5.41
N LEU A 494 8.09 42.26 5.94
CA LEU A 494 7.38 43.13 6.88
C LEU A 494 8.20 43.36 8.16
N ALA A 495 8.93 42.35 8.63
CA ALA A 495 9.82 42.49 9.77
C ALA A 495 10.99 43.45 9.49
N SER A 496 11.62 43.34 8.32
CA SER A 496 12.72 44.25 7.95
C SER A 496 12.26 45.69 7.75
N MET A 497 11.09 45.89 7.12
CA MET A 497 10.50 47.25 6.94
C MET A 497 10.15 47.91 8.26
N SER A 498 9.65 47.14 9.27
CA SER A 498 9.34 47.68 10.58
C SER A 498 10.59 48.20 11.31
N LEU A 499 11.69 47.48 11.22
CA LEU A 499 12.99 47.89 11.81
C LEU A 499 13.57 49.18 11.14
N ASP A 500 13.42 49.31 9.83
CA ASP A 500 13.86 50.50 9.08
C ASP A 500 12.99 51.72 9.41
N LEU A 501 11.68 51.55 9.64
CA LEU A 501 10.79 52.63 10.02
C LEU A 501 10.98 53.10 11.48
N GLU A 502 11.30 52.19 12.40
CA GLU A 502 11.66 52.55 13.80
C GLU A 502 12.95 53.35 13.87
N THR A 503 13.90 53.08 13.00
CA THR A 503 15.18 53.83 12.93
C THR A 503 15.07 55.17 12.25
N SER A 504 14.08 55.38 11.36
CA SER A 504 13.95 56.60 10.54
C SER A 504 12.84 57.55 10.98
N SER A 505 11.91 57.17 11.86
CA SER A 505 10.78 58.03 12.30
C SER A 505 10.48 57.80 13.78
N ASN A 506 10.08 58.94 14.49
CA ASN A 506 9.59 58.85 15.88
C ASN A 506 8.17 58.18 16.00
N PHE A 507 7.75 57.44 15.01
CA PHE A 507 6.49 56.72 15.00
C PHE A 507 6.77 55.27 15.52
N ASP A 508 6.16 54.90 16.63
CA ASP A 508 6.21 53.57 17.19
C ASP A 508 5.37 52.60 16.34
N VAL A 509 5.96 52.09 15.25
CA VAL A 509 5.33 51.11 14.33
C VAL A 509 5.14 49.75 15.03
N GLY A 510 5.89 49.49 16.09
CA GLY A 510 5.79 48.29 16.92
C GLY A 510 4.41 48.09 17.55
N THR A 511 3.58 49.18 17.68
CA THR A 511 2.18 49.07 18.14
C THR A 511 1.22 48.54 17.07
N LEU A 512 1.59 48.58 15.80
CA LEU A 512 0.75 48.12 14.67
C LEU A 512 1.21 46.79 14.08
N ILE A 513 2.50 46.42 14.21
CA ILE A 513 3.11 45.25 13.62
C ILE A 513 3.98 44.55 14.66
N ASN A 514 3.54 43.34 15.12
CA ASN A 514 4.23 42.57 16.16
C ASN A 514 5.35 41.70 15.54
N THR A 515 6.43 42.30 15.09
CA THR A 515 7.55 41.58 14.44
C THR A 515 8.54 40.95 15.42
N GLY A 516 8.65 41.48 16.64
CA GLY A 516 9.61 41.03 17.64
C GLY A 516 9.42 39.60 18.19
N VAL A 517 8.32 38.94 17.82
CA VAL A 517 7.96 37.58 18.32
C VAL A 517 8.33 36.48 17.33
N TYR A 518 8.81 36.80 16.12
CA TYR A 518 9.12 35.82 15.09
C TYR A 518 10.54 35.26 15.19
N ASP A 519 10.63 33.95 15.41
CA ASP A 519 11.84 33.17 15.20
C ASP A 519 11.81 32.56 13.78
N ILE A 520 12.25 33.35 12.79
CA ILE A 520 12.20 32.98 11.35
C ILE A 520 12.94 31.67 11.09
N PRO A 521 14.17 31.44 11.61
CA PRO A 521 14.88 30.17 11.42
C PRO A 521 14.10 28.97 11.95
N LEU A 522 13.45 29.08 13.10
CA LEU A 522 12.66 28.02 13.68
C LEU A 522 11.40 27.70 12.83
N ILE A 523 10.72 28.74 12.34
CA ILE A 523 9.54 28.56 11.47
C ILE A 523 9.98 27.92 10.15
N GLU A 524 11.09 28.36 9.55
CA GLU A 524 11.64 27.72 8.34
C GLU A 524 11.94 26.24 8.57
N PHE A 525 12.56 25.91 9.68
CA PHE A 525 12.84 24.50 10.06
C PHE A 525 11.53 23.69 10.19
N LEU A 526 10.50 24.23 10.82
CA LEU A 526 9.20 23.59 10.93
C LEU A 526 8.52 23.39 9.56
N LEU A 527 8.66 24.34 8.63
CA LEU A 527 8.15 24.20 7.27
C LEU A 527 8.90 23.10 6.49
N ILE A 528 10.19 22.91 6.71
CA ILE A 528 10.95 21.82 6.10
C ILE A 528 10.48 20.46 6.64
N ILE A 529 10.24 20.35 7.95
CA ILE A 529 9.70 19.11 8.55
C ILE A 529 8.37 18.73 7.90
N ILE A 530 7.45 19.67 7.68
CA ILE A 530 6.16 19.38 7.05
C ILE A 530 6.31 18.96 5.59
N ILE A 531 7.24 19.56 4.85
CA ILE A 531 7.55 19.17 3.47
C ILE A 531 8.08 17.73 3.43
N MET A 532 9.03 17.39 4.29
CA MET A 532 9.57 16.02 4.38
C MET A 532 8.51 15.00 4.78
N PHE A 533 7.67 15.34 5.77
CA PHE A 533 6.58 14.46 6.18
C PHE A 533 5.54 14.28 5.08
N GLY A 534 5.15 15.37 4.40
CA GLY A 534 4.25 15.33 3.26
C GLY A 534 4.82 14.51 2.10
N ALA A 535 6.10 14.67 1.78
CA ALA A 535 6.80 13.88 0.77
C ALA A 535 6.83 12.39 1.12
N MET A 536 7.06 12.04 2.40
CA MET A 536 7.06 10.66 2.88
C MET A 536 5.66 10.02 2.74
N LEU A 537 4.62 10.70 3.21
CA LEU A 537 3.25 10.18 3.11
C LEU A 537 2.77 10.09 1.66
N SER A 538 3.07 11.09 0.83
CA SER A 538 2.76 11.07 -0.60
C SER A 538 3.46 9.90 -1.31
N ALA A 539 4.72 9.63 -0.99
CA ALA A 539 5.46 8.48 -1.53
C ALA A 539 4.85 7.13 -1.08
N LEU A 540 4.40 7.03 0.17
CA LEU A 540 3.69 5.86 0.68
C LEU A 540 2.31 5.68 0.01
N MET A 541 1.58 6.77 -0.27
CA MET A 541 0.32 6.73 -1.02
C MET A 541 0.54 6.21 -2.43
N ILE A 542 1.51 6.77 -3.16
CA ILE A 542 1.87 6.33 -4.52
C ILE A 542 2.15 4.83 -4.53
N ARG A 543 3.03 4.35 -3.64
CA ARG A 543 3.36 2.93 -3.53
C ARG A 543 2.13 2.07 -3.22
N THR A 544 1.26 2.50 -2.33
CA THR A 544 0.06 1.75 -1.94
C THR A 544 -0.91 1.62 -3.11
N ILE A 545 -1.08 2.68 -3.90
CA ILE A 545 -1.95 2.67 -5.07
C ILE A 545 -1.32 1.90 -6.23
N ASP A 546 -0.01 2.02 -6.49
CA ASP A 546 0.67 1.26 -7.55
C ASP A 546 0.79 -0.25 -7.24
N GLY A 547 0.77 -0.63 -5.95
CA GLY A 547 0.95 -2.03 -5.53
C GLY A 547 2.39 -2.54 -5.67
N GLY A 548 3.34 -1.67 -5.93
CA GLY A 548 4.75 -1.98 -6.10
C GLY A 548 5.51 -2.37 -4.83
N HIS A 549 6.79 -2.64 -4.97
CA HIS A 549 7.66 -3.02 -3.86
C HIS A 549 7.85 -1.86 -2.85
N ASN A 550 8.03 -2.17 -1.58
CA ASN A 550 8.20 -1.17 -0.52
C ASN A 550 9.37 -0.20 -0.78
N MET A 551 10.44 -0.66 -1.42
CA MET A 551 11.60 0.19 -1.74
C MET A 551 11.33 1.23 -2.82
N ASN A 552 10.27 1.10 -3.64
CA ASN A 552 9.88 2.14 -4.60
C ASN A 552 9.42 3.42 -3.91
N THR A 553 9.01 3.35 -2.65
CA THR A 553 8.68 4.52 -1.83
C THR A 553 9.86 5.50 -1.75
N TYR A 554 11.10 4.98 -1.67
CA TYR A 554 12.28 5.85 -1.57
C TYR A 554 12.51 6.71 -2.81
N LEU A 555 12.21 6.20 -3.99
CA LEU A 555 12.30 6.99 -5.23
C LEU A 555 11.41 8.22 -5.15
N HIS A 556 10.12 8.02 -4.83
CA HIS A 556 9.16 9.12 -4.75
C HIS A 556 9.43 10.04 -3.56
N PHE A 557 9.85 9.49 -2.43
CA PHE A 557 10.20 10.29 -1.25
C PHE A 557 11.34 11.27 -1.54
N VAL A 558 12.44 10.78 -2.13
CA VAL A 558 13.58 11.64 -2.45
C VAL A 558 13.23 12.67 -3.51
N THR A 559 12.54 12.26 -4.58
CA THR A 559 12.17 13.21 -5.67
C THR A 559 11.20 14.28 -5.18
N LEU A 560 10.18 13.94 -4.36
CA LEU A 560 9.26 14.91 -3.77
C LEU A 560 9.97 15.88 -2.80
N THR A 561 10.90 15.38 -1.99
CA THR A 561 11.69 16.24 -1.10
C THR A 561 12.57 17.19 -1.89
N TRP A 562 13.21 16.74 -2.99
CA TRP A 562 13.97 17.61 -3.86
C TRP A 562 13.10 18.66 -4.54
N ILE A 563 11.92 18.32 -5.02
CA ILE A 563 10.96 19.28 -5.60
C ILE A 563 10.57 20.31 -4.55
N GLY A 564 10.22 19.89 -3.32
CA GLY A 564 9.92 20.81 -2.24
C GLY A 564 11.10 21.73 -1.93
N SER A 565 12.30 21.19 -1.75
CA SER A 565 13.49 21.98 -1.43
C SER A 565 13.88 22.96 -2.53
N LEU A 566 13.85 22.53 -3.80
CA LEU A 566 14.14 23.42 -4.93
C LEU A 566 13.06 24.50 -5.09
N THR A 567 11.80 24.17 -4.89
CA THR A 567 10.71 25.16 -4.91
C THR A 567 10.86 26.18 -3.80
N ALA A 568 11.24 25.76 -2.59
CA ALA A 568 11.52 26.67 -1.48
C ALA A 568 12.63 27.68 -1.83
N LEU A 569 13.73 27.19 -2.41
CA LEU A 569 14.84 28.06 -2.86
C LEU A 569 14.43 29.01 -3.98
N ALA A 570 13.71 28.47 -4.97
CA ALA A 570 13.20 29.27 -6.09
C ALA A 570 12.26 30.38 -5.60
N THR A 571 11.42 30.09 -4.59
CA THR A 571 10.53 31.07 -3.99
C THR A 571 11.31 32.19 -3.29
N LYS A 572 12.30 31.82 -2.46
CA LYS A 572 13.18 32.80 -1.81
C LYS A 572 13.90 33.70 -2.81
N TRP A 573 14.48 33.10 -3.84
CA TRP A 573 15.15 33.86 -4.91
C TRP A 573 14.19 34.78 -5.66
N LEU A 574 13.02 34.29 -6.01
CA LEU A 574 12.01 35.04 -6.75
C LEU A 574 11.52 36.24 -5.94
N VAL A 575 11.21 36.05 -4.66
CA VAL A 575 10.79 37.13 -3.77
C VAL A 575 11.88 38.18 -3.62
N ASN A 576 13.15 37.77 -3.43
CA ASN A 576 14.28 38.69 -3.36
C ASN A 576 14.47 39.50 -4.64
N VAL A 577 14.30 38.88 -5.82
CA VAL A 577 14.44 39.57 -7.12
C VAL A 577 13.30 40.55 -7.38
N PHE A 578 12.04 40.20 -7.03
CA PHE A 578 10.89 41.05 -7.32
C PHE A 578 10.59 42.09 -6.24
N LEU A 579 11.01 41.86 -4.99
CA LEU A 579 10.72 42.75 -3.85
C LEU A 579 11.98 43.40 -3.25
N SER A 580 13.19 43.11 -3.79
CA SER A 580 14.38 43.90 -3.49
C SER A 580 14.25 45.26 -4.18
N ILE A 581 13.62 46.21 -3.53
CA ILE A 581 13.59 47.64 -3.86
C ILE A 581 14.75 48.34 -3.20
#